data_2434834eab76c5c18dc7cc6c95cc34c8
#
_entry.id   2434834eab76c5c18dc7cc6c95cc34c8
#
_cell.length_a   1.000
_cell.length_b   1.000
_cell.length_c   1.000
_cell.angle_alpha   90.00
_cell.angle_beta   90.00
_cell.angle_gamma   90.00
#
_symmetry.space_group_name_H-M   'P 1'
#
loop_
_entity.id
_entity.type
_entity.pdbx_description
1 polymer ?
#
loop_
_entity_poly.entity_id
_entity_poly.type
_entity_poly.pdbx_seq_one_letter_code
_entity_poly.pdbx_strand_id
1 'polypeptide(L)'
;MLDFKKFFTEEEVIKLTQDLVRIPSHKDVEYREKDVAEYIYNFCRENGLEVEFQEVDGPRKNVIAYLKGEGTGKTLMFNGHMDTVPPYNMVIEPFGAEVKDGYIWGRGTSDMKGPIASMLIAMLAIKRSNYKMKGNIIFTGVLGEEEQSDGTEALVKSGIKADGAIVGEPSNYEYALGHRGLEWIEIKIKGKAAHGGVPHLGINAISKAAKLITRIEEKLMPKLEERYNEFMGPSILNFGRIEGGSQPSTVADSCSIQIDRRYIPGESVESVFNELQEIIDEIKHEDPQFDAELIRMENNFLTLDHVYLMTPPDDHIVIATKNALKKVINKEPDITRRRGWTDAALLSHFAGIPTVVTGPGDISYSHTKDERIPIKHLVDYVEIYCKIAEEFCEIY
;
A
#
# COMPACT_ATOMS: atom_id res chain seq x y z
N MET A 1 -15.61 30.08 -4.76
CA MET A 1 -15.16 28.70 -4.97
C MET A 1 -14.50 28.65 -6.34
N LEU A 2 -13.25 28.21 -6.42
CA LEU A 2 -12.49 28.21 -7.65
C LEU A 2 -12.98 27.12 -8.60
N ASP A 3 -12.96 27.37 -9.91
CA ASP A 3 -13.40 26.41 -10.93
C ASP A 3 -12.16 25.89 -11.69
N PHE A 4 -11.71 24.69 -11.32
CA PHE A 4 -10.53 24.05 -11.93
C PHE A 4 -10.87 23.27 -13.20
N LYS A 5 -12.16 22.92 -13.45
CA LYS A 5 -12.59 22.15 -14.64
C LYS A 5 -12.23 22.80 -15.97
N LYS A 6 -12.04 24.12 -15.98
CA LYS A 6 -11.66 24.89 -17.17
C LYS A 6 -10.21 24.72 -17.60
N PHE A 7 -9.38 24.10 -16.75
CA PHE A 7 -7.93 24.06 -16.93
C PHE A 7 -7.37 22.68 -17.25
N PHE A 8 -8.27 21.70 -17.44
CA PHE A 8 -7.92 20.36 -17.94
C PHE A 8 -9.07 19.78 -18.77
N THR A 9 -8.81 18.73 -19.53
CA THR A 9 -9.84 18.00 -20.30
C THR A 9 -9.84 16.53 -19.95
N GLU A 10 -10.96 15.85 -20.22
CA GLU A 10 -11.07 14.40 -20.05
C GLU A 10 -10.04 13.67 -20.92
N GLU A 11 -9.81 14.16 -22.16
CA GLU A 11 -8.87 13.58 -23.08
C GLU A 11 -7.43 13.62 -22.56
N GLU A 12 -7.02 14.70 -21.87
CA GLU A 12 -5.70 14.78 -21.24
C GLU A 12 -5.53 13.72 -20.16
N VAL A 13 -6.56 13.51 -19.33
CA VAL A 13 -6.54 12.51 -18.25
C VAL A 13 -6.48 11.10 -18.84
N ILE A 14 -7.33 10.80 -19.83
CA ILE A 14 -7.34 9.51 -20.53
C ILE A 14 -5.97 9.25 -21.15
N LYS A 15 -5.45 10.23 -21.92
CA LYS A 15 -4.17 10.09 -22.61
C LYS A 15 -3.02 9.80 -21.66
N LEU A 16 -2.88 10.58 -20.59
CA LEU A 16 -1.80 10.35 -19.62
C LEU A 16 -1.93 8.99 -18.93
N THR A 17 -3.15 8.58 -18.56
CA THR A 17 -3.40 7.24 -18.00
C THR A 17 -2.98 6.15 -18.98
N GLN A 18 -3.37 6.26 -20.24
CA GLN A 18 -3.01 5.29 -21.29
C GLN A 18 -1.49 5.22 -21.48
N ASP A 19 -0.82 6.37 -21.54
CA ASP A 19 0.61 6.43 -21.76
C ASP A 19 1.37 5.75 -20.59
N LEU A 20 0.96 5.99 -19.35
CA LEU A 20 1.56 5.36 -18.17
C LEU A 20 1.31 3.84 -18.14
N VAL A 21 0.08 3.41 -18.45
CA VAL A 21 -0.29 1.98 -18.42
C VAL A 21 0.45 1.19 -19.50
N ARG A 22 0.71 1.78 -20.66
CA ARG A 22 1.46 1.16 -21.77
C ARG A 22 2.93 0.90 -21.46
N ILE A 23 3.47 1.44 -20.40
CA ILE A 23 4.85 1.21 -19.93
C ILE A 23 4.81 0.15 -18.82
N PRO A 24 5.18 -1.12 -19.09
CA PRO A 24 5.25 -2.15 -18.06
C PRO A 24 6.24 -1.77 -16.95
N SER A 25 5.88 -2.02 -15.68
CA SER A 25 6.72 -1.64 -14.53
C SER A 25 6.63 -2.63 -13.37
N HIS A 26 6.40 -3.90 -13.67
CA HIS A 26 6.35 -4.98 -12.66
C HIS A 26 7.72 -5.66 -12.50
N LYS A 27 7.84 -6.48 -11.46
CA LYS A 27 9.11 -7.13 -11.07
C LYS A 27 9.78 -7.98 -12.15
N ASP A 28 9.05 -8.47 -13.14
CA ASP A 28 9.61 -9.32 -14.20
C ASP A 28 10.10 -8.50 -15.41
N VAL A 29 9.99 -7.16 -15.37
CA VAL A 29 10.53 -6.26 -16.41
C VAL A 29 11.95 -5.87 -16.02
N GLU A 30 12.83 -5.80 -17.01
CA GLU A 30 14.19 -5.32 -16.79
C GLU A 30 14.16 -3.86 -16.28
N TYR A 31 14.81 -3.61 -15.15
CA TYR A 31 14.82 -2.32 -14.47
C TYR A 31 13.45 -1.80 -14.00
N ARG A 32 12.42 -2.65 -14.01
CA ARG A 32 11.09 -2.40 -13.40
C ARG A 32 10.51 -1.00 -13.72
N GLU A 33 10.56 -0.07 -12.78
CA GLU A 33 9.92 1.26 -12.86
C GLU A 33 10.73 2.30 -13.65
N LYS A 34 11.94 2.00 -14.09
CA LYS A 34 12.84 2.96 -14.74
C LYS A 34 12.16 3.74 -15.87
N ASP A 35 11.54 3.04 -16.81
CA ASP A 35 10.97 3.68 -18.00
C ASP A 35 9.73 4.54 -17.68
N VAL A 36 8.89 4.11 -16.73
CA VAL A 36 7.74 4.90 -16.29
C VAL A 36 8.20 6.12 -15.48
N ALA A 37 9.24 6.00 -14.68
CA ALA A 37 9.85 7.13 -13.97
C ALA A 37 10.42 8.18 -14.95
N GLU A 38 11.13 7.73 -15.97
CA GLU A 38 11.65 8.61 -17.03
C GLU A 38 10.49 9.32 -17.79
N TYR A 39 9.40 8.60 -18.05
CA TYR A 39 8.23 9.20 -18.69
C TYR A 39 7.60 10.29 -17.82
N ILE A 40 7.36 10.01 -16.53
CA ILE A 40 6.77 10.98 -15.59
C ILE A 40 7.69 12.20 -15.42
N TYR A 41 9.00 11.99 -15.29
CA TYR A 41 9.98 13.07 -15.22
C TYR A 41 9.90 13.99 -16.43
N ASN A 42 9.94 13.41 -17.63
CA ASN A 42 9.86 14.19 -18.88
C ASN A 42 8.52 14.90 -19.01
N PHE A 43 7.41 14.24 -18.68
CA PHE A 43 6.07 14.84 -18.66
C PHE A 43 6.01 16.07 -17.75
N CYS A 44 6.52 15.96 -16.51
CA CYS A 44 6.56 17.08 -15.56
C CYS A 44 7.42 18.23 -16.08
N ARG A 45 8.61 17.94 -16.60
CA ARG A 45 9.55 18.93 -17.14
C ARG A 45 8.97 19.66 -18.35
N GLU A 46 8.37 18.96 -19.31
CA GLU A 46 7.79 19.53 -20.52
C GLU A 46 6.58 20.41 -20.22
N ASN A 47 5.84 20.10 -19.15
CA ASN A 47 4.74 20.93 -18.65
C ASN A 47 5.21 22.03 -17.66
N GLY A 48 6.53 22.20 -17.50
CA GLY A 48 7.14 23.28 -16.72
C GLY A 48 6.95 23.15 -15.22
N LEU A 49 6.81 21.94 -14.69
CA LEU A 49 6.97 21.67 -13.28
C LEU A 49 8.48 21.52 -12.97
N GLU A 50 8.89 21.97 -11.79
CA GLU A 50 10.21 21.63 -11.26
C GLU A 50 10.17 20.14 -10.89
N VAL A 51 11.17 19.37 -11.34
CA VAL A 51 11.18 17.92 -11.16
C VAL A 51 12.60 17.40 -11.02
N GLU A 52 12.78 16.42 -10.14
CA GLU A 52 14.04 15.74 -9.93
C GLU A 52 13.85 14.23 -9.76
N PHE A 53 14.94 13.49 -9.95
CA PHE A 53 15.02 12.09 -9.56
C PHE A 53 15.62 11.94 -8.16
N GLN A 54 15.09 11.02 -7.39
CA GLN A 54 15.72 10.49 -6.20
C GLN A 54 16.26 9.10 -6.47
N GLU A 55 17.56 8.91 -6.31
CA GLU A 55 18.23 7.61 -6.46
C GLU A 55 17.75 6.67 -5.34
N VAL A 56 17.38 5.44 -5.71
CA VAL A 56 16.94 4.40 -4.77
C VAL A 56 17.76 3.13 -4.92
N ASP A 57 17.71 2.47 -6.09
CA ASP A 57 18.40 1.21 -6.35
C ASP A 57 18.86 1.14 -7.81
N GLY A 58 20.11 1.46 -8.05
CA GLY A 58 20.72 1.45 -9.38
C GLY A 58 19.97 2.35 -10.38
N PRO A 59 19.38 1.77 -11.46
CA PRO A 59 18.62 2.54 -12.44
C PRO A 59 17.20 2.92 -11.96
N ARG A 60 16.74 2.34 -10.87
CA ARG A 60 15.40 2.57 -10.30
C ARG A 60 15.41 3.84 -9.45
N LYS A 61 14.51 4.77 -9.76
CA LYS A 61 14.47 6.10 -9.14
C LYS A 61 13.06 6.51 -8.83
N ASN A 62 12.87 7.22 -7.70
CA ASN A 62 11.65 7.97 -7.48
C ASN A 62 11.67 9.24 -8.35
N VAL A 63 10.48 9.75 -8.63
CA VAL A 63 10.28 11.05 -9.29
C VAL A 63 9.61 12.00 -8.30
N ILE A 64 10.22 13.16 -8.09
CA ILE A 64 9.69 14.18 -7.20
C ILE A 64 9.44 15.45 -8.03
N ALA A 65 8.19 15.90 -8.09
CA ALA A 65 7.82 17.13 -8.81
C ALA A 65 7.20 18.15 -7.85
N TYR A 66 7.45 19.41 -8.13
CA TYR A 66 7.07 20.53 -7.26
C TYR A 66 6.21 21.55 -8.01
N LEU A 67 5.15 22.00 -7.36
CA LEU A 67 4.41 23.19 -7.70
C LEU A 67 4.48 24.17 -6.52
N LYS A 68 5.35 25.17 -6.64
CA LYS A 68 5.63 26.13 -5.58
C LYS A 68 4.60 27.27 -5.59
N GLY A 69 4.08 27.60 -4.42
CA GLY A 69 3.32 28.81 -4.17
C GLY A 69 4.16 29.89 -3.50
N GLU A 70 3.56 30.70 -2.63
CA GLU A 70 4.24 31.76 -1.90
C GLU A 70 5.14 31.25 -0.75
N GLY A 71 4.99 29.96 -0.36
CA GLY A 71 5.74 29.33 0.72
C GLY A 71 5.34 29.79 2.13
N THR A 72 4.18 30.41 2.26
CA THR A 72 3.66 30.93 3.54
C THR A 72 2.56 30.05 4.14
N GLY A 73 2.07 29.06 3.36
CA GLY A 73 1.05 28.09 3.75
C GLY A 73 1.60 26.67 3.86
N LYS A 74 0.70 25.71 4.01
CA LYS A 74 1.01 24.29 4.18
C LYS A 74 1.46 23.64 2.87
N THR A 75 2.34 22.65 2.98
CA THR A 75 2.77 21.81 1.86
C THR A 75 1.94 20.52 1.82
N LEU A 76 1.27 20.27 0.69
CA LEU A 76 0.54 19.05 0.39
C LEU A 76 1.41 18.09 -0.43
N MET A 77 1.46 16.82 -0.04
CA MET A 77 2.09 15.77 -0.83
C MET A 77 1.02 14.90 -1.51
N PHE A 78 1.17 14.69 -2.82
CA PHE A 78 0.52 13.61 -3.55
C PHE A 78 1.54 12.49 -3.74
N ASN A 79 1.19 11.29 -3.30
CA ASN A 79 2.07 10.12 -3.38
C ASN A 79 1.38 8.99 -4.13
N GLY A 80 2.13 8.33 -5.04
CA GLY A 80 1.64 7.18 -5.77
C GLY A 80 2.78 6.29 -6.24
N HIS A 81 2.57 4.96 -6.18
CA HIS A 81 3.55 3.99 -6.66
C HIS A 81 3.48 3.79 -8.17
N MET A 82 4.66 3.68 -8.78
CA MET A 82 4.83 3.55 -10.23
C MET A 82 4.89 2.08 -10.69
N ASP A 83 5.16 1.17 -9.78
CA ASP A 83 5.16 -0.27 -10.03
C ASP A 83 3.74 -0.84 -10.12
N THR A 84 3.64 -2.07 -10.55
CA THR A 84 2.41 -2.86 -10.61
C THR A 84 2.71 -4.31 -10.28
N VAL A 85 1.70 -5.06 -9.83
CA VAL A 85 1.83 -6.52 -9.83
C VAL A 85 1.95 -7.06 -11.26
N PRO A 86 2.62 -8.21 -11.47
CA PRO A 86 2.71 -8.83 -12.78
C PRO A 86 1.35 -9.17 -13.38
N PRO A 87 1.21 -9.19 -14.72
CA PRO A 87 -0.06 -9.43 -15.41
C PRO A 87 -0.44 -10.91 -15.51
N TYR A 88 -0.09 -11.72 -14.50
CA TYR A 88 -0.38 -13.14 -14.52
C TYR A 88 -1.89 -13.41 -14.59
N ASN A 89 -2.27 -14.34 -15.46
CA ASN A 89 -3.65 -14.77 -15.65
C ASN A 89 -4.63 -13.67 -16.14
N MET A 90 -4.14 -12.55 -16.68
CA MET A 90 -5.00 -11.55 -17.30
C MET A 90 -5.69 -12.11 -18.55
N VAL A 91 -6.96 -11.75 -18.73
CA VAL A 91 -7.78 -12.18 -19.88
C VAL A 91 -7.95 -11.08 -20.93
N ILE A 92 -7.37 -9.91 -20.66
CA ILE A 92 -7.31 -8.76 -21.54
C ILE A 92 -5.84 -8.46 -21.88
N GLU A 93 -5.59 -7.58 -22.88
CA GLU A 93 -4.24 -7.08 -23.13
C GLU A 93 -3.76 -6.22 -21.96
N PRO A 94 -2.77 -6.66 -21.20
CA PRO A 94 -2.43 -6.02 -19.92
C PRO A 94 -1.99 -4.56 -20.04
N PHE A 95 -1.29 -4.23 -21.13
CA PHE A 95 -0.70 -2.90 -21.33
C PHE A 95 -1.28 -2.20 -22.59
N GLY A 96 -2.42 -2.68 -23.09
CA GLY A 96 -3.13 -2.07 -24.22
C GLY A 96 -3.77 -0.73 -23.89
N ALA A 97 -4.17 -0.55 -22.62
CA ALA A 97 -4.88 0.64 -22.15
C ALA A 97 -6.10 0.98 -23.02
N GLU A 98 -6.90 -0.04 -23.36
CA GLU A 98 -8.08 0.10 -24.21
C GLU A 98 -9.15 0.94 -23.52
N VAL A 99 -9.68 1.93 -24.22
CA VAL A 99 -10.87 2.69 -23.80
C VAL A 99 -12.11 1.98 -24.31
N LYS A 100 -12.92 1.47 -23.40
CA LYS A 100 -14.14 0.73 -23.76
C LYS A 100 -15.18 0.82 -22.63
N ASP A 101 -16.43 1.00 -23.01
CA ASP A 101 -17.60 1.03 -22.08
C ASP A 101 -17.45 2.01 -20.92
N GLY A 102 -16.78 3.16 -21.14
CA GLY A 102 -16.53 4.17 -20.11
C GLY A 102 -15.39 3.86 -19.13
N TYR A 103 -14.59 2.84 -19.45
CA TYR A 103 -13.42 2.42 -18.66
C TYR A 103 -12.14 2.47 -19.50
N ILE A 104 -11.01 2.58 -18.79
CA ILE A 104 -9.69 2.24 -19.34
C ILE A 104 -9.31 0.89 -18.76
N TRP A 105 -8.98 -0.09 -19.63
CA TRP A 105 -8.68 -1.46 -19.25
C TRP A 105 -7.18 -1.72 -19.31
N GLY A 106 -6.62 -2.37 -18.31
CA GLY A 106 -5.21 -2.75 -18.26
C GLY A 106 -4.64 -2.80 -16.85
N ARG A 107 -3.49 -3.46 -16.70
CA ARG A 107 -2.75 -3.55 -15.44
C ARG A 107 -2.21 -2.19 -15.04
N GLY A 108 -2.45 -1.79 -13.79
CA GLY A 108 -2.05 -0.49 -13.26
C GLY A 108 -3.04 0.64 -13.57
N THR A 109 -4.14 0.37 -14.27
CA THR A 109 -5.16 1.41 -14.52
C THR A 109 -5.79 1.88 -13.22
N SER A 110 -6.12 0.98 -12.32
CA SER A 110 -6.69 1.26 -11.00
C SER A 110 -5.59 1.36 -9.93
N ASP A 111 -4.55 0.52 -10.02
CA ASP A 111 -3.53 0.32 -9.01
C ASP A 111 -2.10 0.45 -9.58
N MET A 112 -1.42 1.68 -9.55
CA MET A 112 -2.15 2.94 -9.34
C MET A 112 -1.70 4.05 -10.32
N LYS A 113 -1.43 3.71 -11.60
CA LYS A 113 -1.01 4.68 -12.65
C LYS A 113 -2.12 5.65 -13.05
N GLY A 114 -3.39 5.21 -13.03
CA GLY A 114 -4.53 6.10 -13.22
C GLY A 114 -4.63 7.18 -12.14
N PRO A 115 -4.58 6.84 -10.85
CA PRO A 115 -4.42 7.80 -9.77
C PRO A 115 -3.26 8.78 -9.96
N ILE A 116 -2.06 8.30 -10.35
CA ILE A 116 -0.90 9.15 -10.68
C ILE A 116 -1.25 10.16 -11.79
N ALA A 117 -1.91 9.70 -12.86
CA ALA A 117 -2.34 10.59 -13.94
C ALA A 117 -3.26 11.69 -13.42
N SER A 118 -4.24 11.35 -12.58
CA SER A 118 -5.17 12.33 -11.98
C SER A 118 -4.44 13.35 -11.10
N MET A 119 -3.45 12.93 -10.30
CA MET A 119 -2.62 13.82 -9.46
C MET A 119 -1.82 14.81 -10.31
N LEU A 120 -1.13 14.31 -11.35
CA LEU A 120 -0.32 15.14 -12.22
C LEU A 120 -1.17 16.16 -12.99
N ILE A 121 -2.31 15.74 -13.52
CA ILE A 121 -3.24 16.66 -14.21
C ILE A 121 -3.82 17.68 -13.23
N ALA A 122 -4.09 17.31 -11.97
CA ALA A 122 -4.53 18.27 -10.96
C ALA A 122 -3.47 19.35 -10.70
N MET A 123 -2.19 18.98 -10.57
CA MET A 123 -1.11 19.96 -10.45
C MET A 123 -1.02 20.90 -11.67
N LEU A 124 -1.20 20.34 -12.89
CA LEU A 124 -1.22 21.16 -14.10
C LEU A 124 -2.44 22.08 -14.16
N ALA A 125 -3.61 21.62 -13.77
CA ALA A 125 -4.82 22.45 -13.71
C ALA A 125 -4.66 23.62 -12.75
N ILE A 126 -4.08 23.39 -11.56
CA ILE A 126 -3.75 24.45 -10.60
C ILE A 126 -2.74 25.41 -11.20
N LYS A 127 -1.67 24.94 -11.80
CA LYS A 127 -0.67 25.78 -12.45
C LYS A 127 -1.26 26.66 -13.57
N ARG A 128 -2.05 26.07 -14.44
CA ARG A 128 -2.70 26.77 -15.59
C ARG A 128 -3.74 27.78 -15.15
N SER A 129 -4.33 27.60 -13.96
CA SER A 129 -5.33 28.53 -13.43
C SER A 129 -4.75 29.91 -13.13
N ASN A 130 -3.45 29.99 -12.88
CA ASN A 130 -2.76 31.17 -12.38
C ASN A 130 -3.33 31.73 -11.07
N TYR A 131 -4.13 30.95 -10.33
CA TYR A 131 -4.55 31.32 -8.99
C TYR A 131 -3.35 31.38 -8.06
N LYS A 132 -3.39 32.27 -7.09
CA LYS A 132 -2.35 32.35 -6.07
C LYS A 132 -2.52 31.21 -5.08
N MET A 133 -1.41 30.69 -4.59
CA MET A 133 -1.36 29.61 -3.61
C MET A 133 -0.36 29.98 -2.52
N LYS A 134 -0.78 29.95 -1.25
CA LYS A 134 0.14 30.23 -0.14
C LYS A 134 1.09 29.08 0.13
N GLY A 135 0.60 27.85 0.11
CA GLY A 135 1.38 26.64 0.34
C GLY A 135 2.11 26.14 -0.90
N ASN A 136 2.55 24.88 -0.84
CA ASN A 136 3.20 24.20 -1.96
C ASN A 136 2.53 22.84 -2.20
N ILE A 137 2.73 22.28 -3.40
CA ILE A 137 2.34 20.89 -3.71
C ILE A 137 3.59 20.13 -4.15
N ILE A 138 3.77 18.93 -3.60
CA ILE A 138 4.80 17.98 -3.99
C ILE A 138 4.10 16.74 -4.53
N PHE A 139 4.52 16.26 -5.69
CA PHE A 139 4.18 14.93 -6.18
C PHE A 139 5.38 14.01 -5.98
N THR A 140 5.14 12.80 -5.47
CA THR A 140 6.14 11.75 -5.31
C THR A 140 5.66 10.49 -6.00
N GLY A 141 6.27 10.19 -7.16
CA GLY A 141 6.13 8.90 -7.82
C GLY A 141 7.16 7.95 -7.23
N VAL A 142 6.73 6.98 -6.46
CA VAL A 142 7.61 6.05 -5.75
C VAL A 142 7.64 4.68 -6.40
N LEU A 143 8.66 3.89 -6.11
CA LEU A 143 8.85 2.55 -6.64
C LEU A 143 8.65 1.48 -5.55
N GLY A 144 8.28 0.26 -5.98
CA GLY A 144 8.37 -0.96 -5.18
C GLY A 144 7.30 -1.15 -4.11
N GLU A 145 6.17 -0.45 -4.13
CA GLU A 145 5.09 -0.59 -3.15
C GLU A 145 4.53 -2.01 -3.11
N GLU A 146 4.37 -2.62 -4.28
CA GLU A 146 3.83 -3.96 -4.47
C GLU A 146 4.78 -5.09 -3.99
N GLU A 147 5.98 -4.72 -3.50
CA GLU A 147 6.98 -5.67 -3.00
C GLU A 147 7.57 -5.26 -1.64
N GLN A 148 8.41 -4.21 -1.60
CA GLN A 148 9.18 -3.84 -0.40
C GLN A 148 9.13 -2.35 -0.06
N SER A 149 8.40 -1.53 -0.82
CA SER A 149 8.28 -0.07 -0.65
C SER A 149 9.63 0.69 -0.59
N ASP A 150 10.62 0.18 -1.33
CA ASP A 150 11.98 0.74 -1.36
C ASP A 150 11.97 2.24 -1.64
N GLY A 151 11.07 2.68 -2.53
CA GLY A 151 10.92 4.07 -2.93
C GLY A 151 10.44 4.96 -1.79
N THR A 152 9.39 4.57 -1.10
CA THR A 152 8.88 5.35 0.03
C THR A 152 9.81 5.28 1.23
N GLU A 153 10.50 4.16 1.45
CA GLU A 153 11.56 4.08 2.45
C GLU A 153 12.69 5.09 2.16
N ALA A 154 13.17 5.17 0.92
CA ALA A 154 14.18 6.15 0.50
C ALA A 154 13.67 7.59 0.66
N LEU A 155 12.40 7.83 0.32
CA LEU A 155 11.75 9.13 0.47
C LEU A 155 11.74 9.58 1.94
N VAL A 156 11.33 8.69 2.85
CA VAL A 156 11.32 8.94 4.30
C VAL A 156 12.73 9.21 4.82
N LYS A 157 13.71 8.39 4.44
CA LYS A 157 15.12 8.54 4.86
C LYS A 157 15.77 9.83 4.35
N SER A 158 15.30 10.38 3.23
CA SER A 158 15.80 11.67 2.72
C SER A 158 15.41 12.86 3.60
N GLY A 159 14.49 12.66 4.52
CA GLY A 159 13.97 13.71 5.39
C GLY A 159 12.98 14.65 4.71
N ILE A 160 12.32 14.22 3.64
CA ILE A 160 11.27 14.99 2.97
C ILE A 160 10.20 15.46 3.97
N LYS A 161 9.68 16.67 3.74
CA LYS A 161 8.68 17.29 4.62
C LYS A 161 7.45 17.71 3.83
N ALA A 162 6.31 17.44 4.42
CA ALA A 162 5.02 17.98 4.03
C ALA A 162 4.14 18.12 5.28
N ASP A 163 3.09 18.92 5.21
CA ASP A 163 2.16 19.11 6.33
C ASP A 163 0.98 18.18 6.26
N GLY A 164 0.78 17.49 5.14
CA GLY A 164 -0.19 16.43 4.93
C GLY A 164 0.05 15.74 3.59
N ALA A 165 -0.39 14.49 3.48
CA ALA A 165 -0.24 13.70 2.26
C ALA A 165 -1.54 12.99 1.86
N ILE A 166 -1.68 12.78 0.55
CA ILE A 166 -2.67 11.90 -0.06
C ILE A 166 -1.92 10.78 -0.76
N VAL A 167 -2.17 9.54 -0.36
CA VAL A 167 -1.78 8.34 -1.12
C VAL A 167 -2.96 7.93 -2.00
N GLY A 168 -2.73 7.89 -3.30
CA GLY A 168 -3.79 7.85 -4.32
C GLY A 168 -4.38 6.48 -4.63
N GLU A 169 -4.35 5.56 -3.72
CA GLU A 169 -4.90 4.22 -3.89
C GLU A 169 -6.39 4.19 -4.20
N PRO A 170 -6.88 3.21 -4.99
CA PRO A 170 -8.28 3.13 -5.37
C PRO A 170 -9.20 3.02 -4.17
N SER A 171 -10.22 3.87 -4.10
CA SER A 171 -11.08 4.01 -2.92
C SER A 171 -12.57 4.15 -3.21
N ASN A 172 -12.99 4.15 -4.48
CA ASN A 172 -14.40 4.29 -4.88
C ASN A 172 -15.11 5.50 -4.23
N TYR A 173 -14.44 6.67 -4.20
CA TYR A 173 -14.89 7.90 -3.55
C TYR A 173 -14.99 7.85 -2.01
N GLU A 174 -14.51 6.80 -1.40
CA GLU A 174 -14.30 6.72 0.04
C GLU A 174 -12.91 7.27 0.40
N TYR A 175 -12.63 7.40 1.69
CA TYR A 175 -11.28 7.71 2.18
C TYR A 175 -10.95 6.88 3.41
N ALA A 176 -9.68 6.49 3.55
CA ALA A 176 -9.22 5.74 4.69
C ALA A 176 -8.28 6.59 5.57
N LEU A 177 -8.52 6.52 6.87
CA LEU A 177 -7.70 7.16 7.91
C LEU A 177 -6.75 6.17 8.57
N GLY A 178 -6.91 4.89 8.26
CA GLY A 178 -6.11 3.85 8.86
C GLY A 178 -6.18 2.52 8.13
N HIS A 179 -5.11 1.77 8.26
CA HIS A 179 -5.03 0.35 7.94
C HIS A 179 -4.09 -0.34 8.93
N ARG A 180 -4.22 -1.66 9.05
CA ARG A 180 -3.40 -2.46 9.96
C ARG A 180 -1.95 -2.46 9.55
N GLY A 181 -1.06 -2.67 10.53
CA GLY A 181 0.30 -3.11 10.29
C GLY A 181 0.31 -4.55 9.76
N LEU A 182 1.43 -4.95 9.20
CA LEU A 182 1.62 -6.24 8.57
C LEU A 182 2.93 -6.86 9.05
N GLU A 183 2.87 -8.15 9.41
CA GLU A 183 4.08 -8.93 9.68
C GLU A 183 3.90 -10.36 9.18
N TRP A 184 4.89 -10.83 8.40
CA TRP A 184 4.93 -12.21 7.95
C TRP A 184 5.95 -12.98 8.76
N ILE A 185 5.47 -14.08 9.36
CA ILE A 185 6.23 -14.86 10.32
C ILE A 185 6.27 -16.31 9.86
N GLU A 186 7.44 -16.91 9.90
CA GLU A 186 7.60 -18.34 9.73
C GLU A 186 7.90 -19.00 11.09
N ILE A 187 7.20 -20.08 11.38
CA ILE A 187 7.48 -20.92 12.55
C ILE A 187 8.03 -22.25 12.05
N LYS A 188 9.31 -22.49 12.29
CA LYS A 188 9.99 -23.75 11.95
C LYS A 188 9.94 -24.70 13.12
N ILE A 189 9.28 -25.83 12.95
CA ILE A 189 9.15 -26.88 13.95
C ILE A 189 10.13 -28.01 13.59
N LYS A 190 10.98 -28.36 14.55
CA LYS A 190 11.98 -29.44 14.43
C LYS A 190 11.43 -30.73 15.04
N GLY A 191 11.64 -31.83 14.34
CA GLY A 191 11.30 -33.16 14.75
C GLY A 191 12.50 -34.10 14.66
N LYS A 192 12.21 -35.41 14.56
CA LYS A 192 13.24 -36.45 14.37
C LYS A 192 12.67 -37.54 13.46
N ALA A 193 13.34 -37.78 12.35
CA ALA A 193 12.96 -38.84 11.43
C ALA A 193 13.05 -40.24 12.07
N ALA A 194 12.10 -41.10 11.70
CA ALA A 194 12.12 -42.53 12.00
C ALA A 194 11.28 -43.25 10.95
N HIS A 195 11.44 -44.57 10.87
CA HIS A 195 10.61 -45.39 10.00
C HIS A 195 9.13 -45.35 10.44
N GLY A 196 8.19 -45.18 9.52
CA GLY A 196 6.75 -45.05 9.82
C GLY A 196 6.14 -46.25 10.57
N GLY A 197 6.75 -47.43 10.46
CA GLY A 197 6.35 -48.63 11.24
C GLY A 197 6.77 -48.60 12.71
N VAL A 198 7.66 -47.71 13.12
CA VAL A 198 8.14 -47.52 14.49
C VAL A 198 8.16 -46.04 14.87
N PRO A 199 7.00 -45.34 14.78
CA PRO A 199 6.95 -43.88 14.91
C PRO A 199 7.36 -43.37 16.29
N HIS A 200 7.29 -44.19 17.33
CA HIS A 200 7.71 -43.89 18.69
C HIS A 200 9.22 -43.64 18.84
N LEU A 201 10.03 -43.97 17.86
CA LEU A 201 11.48 -43.70 17.84
C LEU A 201 11.82 -42.33 17.22
N GLY A 202 10.82 -41.67 16.63
CA GLY A 202 10.93 -40.35 16.05
C GLY A 202 10.18 -39.29 16.84
N ILE A 203 10.26 -38.05 16.37
CA ILE A 203 9.45 -36.90 16.82
C ILE A 203 8.77 -36.32 15.60
N ASN A 204 7.45 -36.41 15.53
CA ASN A 204 6.69 -35.98 14.37
C ASN A 204 6.42 -34.46 14.39
N ALA A 205 7.14 -33.72 13.55
CA ALA A 205 7.02 -32.26 13.44
C ALA A 205 5.63 -31.82 12.95
N ILE A 206 4.95 -32.59 12.10
CA ILE A 206 3.58 -32.29 11.67
C ILE A 206 2.61 -32.35 12.85
N SER A 207 2.72 -33.35 13.70
CA SER A 207 1.87 -33.44 14.91
C SER A 207 2.15 -32.33 15.90
N LYS A 208 3.40 -31.89 16.00
CA LYS A 208 3.77 -30.73 16.84
C LYS A 208 3.22 -29.42 16.24
N ALA A 209 3.27 -29.26 14.90
CA ALA A 209 2.68 -28.10 14.20
C ALA A 209 1.15 -28.03 14.42
N ALA A 210 0.45 -29.14 14.30
CA ALA A 210 -0.99 -29.21 14.56
C ALA A 210 -1.32 -28.78 16.01
N LYS A 211 -0.53 -29.24 17.02
CA LYS A 211 -0.70 -28.82 18.42
C LYS A 211 -0.52 -27.30 18.58
N LEU A 212 0.48 -26.73 17.91
CA LEU A 212 0.73 -25.28 17.95
C LEU A 212 -0.40 -24.49 17.33
N ILE A 213 -0.88 -24.86 16.14
CA ILE A 213 -2.03 -24.22 15.46
C ILE A 213 -3.23 -24.21 16.39
N THR A 214 -3.63 -25.38 16.90
CA THR A 214 -4.76 -25.47 17.82
C THR A 214 -4.59 -24.57 19.05
N ARG A 215 -3.38 -24.51 19.64
CA ARG A 215 -3.13 -23.64 20.79
C ARG A 215 -3.25 -22.16 20.45
N ILE A 216 -2.79 -21.73 19.26
CA ILE A 216 -2.94 -20.36 18.78
C ILE A 216 -4.43 -20.04 18.56
N GLU A 217 -5.19 -20.94 17.92
CA GLU A 217 -6.63 -20.78 17.69
C GLU A 217 -7.42 -20.66 18.99
N GLU A 218 -7.09 -21.47 20.00
CA GLU A 218 -7.79 -21.48 21.29
C GLU A 218 -7.43 -20.33 22.21
N LYS A 219 -6.15 -19.87 22.22
CA LYS A 219 -5.67 -18.92 23.21
C LYS A 219 -5.39 -17.52 22.67
N LEU A 220 -4.91 -17.39 21.44
CA LEU A 220 -4.50 -16.11 20.88
C LEU A 220 -5.59 -15.51 20.01
N MET A 221 -6.16 -16.24 19.06
CA MET A 221 -7.14 -15.68 18.12
C MET A 221 -8.34 -15.02 18.80
N PRO A 222 -8.94 -15.57 19.88
CA PRO A 222 -10.00 -14.87 20.61
C PRO A 222 -9.57 -13.53 21.20
N LYS A 223 -8.34 -13.44 21.72
CA LYS A 223 -7.80 -12.18 22.25
C LYS A 223 -7.58 -11.14 21.13
N LEU A 224 -7.19 -11.60 19.93
CA LEU A 224 -7.01 -10.71 18.78
C LEU A 224 -8.35 -10.14 18.28
N GLU A 225 -9.43 -10.93 18.32
CA GLU A 225 -10.78 -10.49 17.95
C GLU A 225 -11.33 -9.41 18.92
N GLU A 226 -10.96 -9.49 20.19
CA GLU A 226 -11.33 -8.50 21.21
C GLU A 226 -10.58 -7.17 21.04
N ARG A 227 -9.39 -7.18 20.43
CA ARG A 227 -8.62 -5.97 20.12
C ARG A 227 -9.21 -5.31 18.88
N TYR A 228 -9.79 -4.16 19.05
CA TYR A 228 -10.56 -3.52 17.98
C TYR A 228 -10.21 -2.04 17.83
N ASN A 229 -10.05 -1.61 16.60
CA ASN A 229 -9.93 -0.21 16.23
C ASN A 229 -11.07 0.16 15.25
N GLU A 230 -11.69 1.34 15.42
CA GLU A 230 -12.86 1.74 14.63
C GLU A 230 -12.55 1.89 13.12
N PHE A 231 -11.33 2.29 12.76
CA PHE A 231 -10.90 2.50 11.37
C PHE A 231 -10.28 1.25 10.72
N MET A 232 -9.88 0.25 11.51
CA MET A 232 -9.15 -0.93 11.04
C MET A 232 -9.90 -2.24 11.29
N GLY A 233 -10.82 -2.25 12.25
CA GLY A 233 -11.44 -3.47 12.77
C GLY A 233 -10.50 -4.21 13.74
N PRO A 234 -10.70 -5.52 13.95
CA PRO A 234 -9.89 -6.30 14.89
C PRO A 234 -8.50 -6.61 14.37
N SER A 235 -7.60 -6.99 15.28
CA SER A 235 -6.34 -7.66 14.92
C SER A 235 -6.62 -9.01 14.27
N ILE A 236 -5.75 -9.44 13.34
CA ILE A 236 -5.96 -10.67 12.57
C ILE A 236 -4.67 -11.50 12.54
N LEU A 237 -4.85 -12.83 12.61
CA LEU A 237 -3.83 -13.82 12.31
C LEU A 237 -4.39 -14.81 11.30
N ASN A 238 -3.66 -15.06 10.22
CA ASN A 238 -4.01 -16.04 9.21
C ASN A 238 -2.86 -17.03 9.02
N PHE A 239 -3.17 -18.32 9.06
CA PHE A 239 -2.23 -19.36 8.63
C PHE A 239 -2.27 -19.46 7.10
N GLY A 240 -1.27 -18.86 6.44
CA GLY A 240 -1.25 -18.77 4.98
C GLY A 240 -0.66 -20.01 4.29
N ARG A 241 0.28 -20.69 4.97
CA ARG A 241 0.95 -21.88 4.42
C ARG A 241 1.39 -22.82 5.54
N ILE A 242 1.33 -24.12 5.27
CA ILE A 242 1.95 -25.16 6.08
C ILE A 242 2.62 -26.19 5.15
N GLU A 243 3.83 -26.60 5.49
CA GLU A 243 4.59 -27.59 4.72
C GLU A 243 5.40 -28.48 5.67
N GLY A 244 5.38 -29.78 5.49
CA GLY A 244 6.12 -30.69 6.36
C GLY A 244 6.15 -32.14 5.90
N GLY A 245 7.20 -32.85 6.32
CA GLY A 245 7.44 -34.25 5.97
C GLY A 245 7.89 -34.44 4.52
N SER A 246 8.26 -35.68 4.17
CA SER A 246 8.75 -36.05 2.84
C SER A 246 7.92 -37.15 2.19
N GLN A 247 7.47 -38.13 2.97
CA GLN A 247 6.68 -39.26 2.49
C GLN A 247 5.95 -39.96 3.65
N PRO A 248 4.84 -40.68 3.38
CA PRO A 248 4.00 -41.29 4.42
C PRO A 248 4.72 -42.37 5.28
N SER A 249 5.75 -43.00 4.75
CA SER A 249 6.52 -44.06 5.44
C SER A 249 7.63 -43.54 6.36
N THR A 250 7.74 -42.21 6.53
CA THR A 250 8.76 -41.58 7.37
C THR A 250 8.11 -40.61 8.35
N VAL A 251 8.51 -40.66 9.63
CA VAL A 251 8.14 -39.64 10.62
C VAL A 251 8.71 -38.31 10.19
N ALA A 252 7.88 -37.27 10.09
CA ALA A 252 8.28 -35.95 9.64
C ALA A 252 9.26 -35.31 10.66
N ASP A 253 10.46 -34.96 10.20
CA ASP A 253 11.52 -34.32 10.99
C ASP A 253 11.51 -32.80 10.92
N SER A 254 10.67 -32.25 10.07
CA SER A 254 10.47 -30.81 9.92
C SER A 254 9.05 -30.47 9.53
N CYS A 255 8.58 -29.30 9.97
CA CYS A 255 7.34 -28.66 9.51
C CYS A 255 7.49 -27.15 9.64
N SER A 256 7.02 -26.41 8.64
CA SER A 256 7.00 -24.95 8.63
C SER A 256 5.56 -24.45 8.55
N ILE A 257 5.23 -23.41 9.32
CA ILE A 257 3.96 -22.67 9.26
C ILE A 257 4.29 -21.23 8.95
N GLN A 258 3.62 -20.66 7.93
CA GLN A 258 3.74 -19.24 7.59
C GLN A 258 2.45 -18.52 7.96
N ILE A 259 2.60 -17.40 8.66
CA ILE A 259 1.54 -16.59 9.26
C ILE A 259 1.57 -15.20 8.66
N ASP A 260 0.39 -14.67 8.27
CA ASP A 260 0.12 -13.27 8.04
C ASP A 260 -0.52 -12.68 9.30
N ARG A 261 0.19 -11.79 9.97
CA ARG A 261 -0.26 -11.10 11.18
C ARG A 261 -0.57 -9.65 10.87
N ARG A 262 -1.83 -9.24 11.08
CA ARG A 262 -2.29 -7.86 10.90
C ARG A 262 -2.57 -7.26 12.27
N TYR A 263 -1.80 -6.24 12.65
CA TYR A 263 -1.83 -5.63 13.98
C TYR A 263 -2.33 -4.19 13.95
N ILE A 264 -2.84 -3.70 15.08
CA ILE A 264 -3.49 -2.39 15.24
C ILE A 264 -2.75 -1.53 16.28
N PRO A 265 -3.10 -0.23 16.44
CA PRO A 265 -2.55 0.61 17.50
C PRO A 265 -2.63 -0.05 18.88
N GLY A 266 -1.54 0.04 19.63
CA GLY A 266 -1.34 -0.65 20.90
C GLY A 266 -0.57 -1.97 20.80
N GLU A 267 -0.34 -2.45 19.60
CA GLU A 267 0.53 -3.59 19.27
C GLU A 267 1.78 -3.10 18.53
N SER A 268 2.84 -3.89 18.59
CA SER A 268 4.11 -3.69 17.86
C SER A 268 4.60 -5.01 17.29
N VAL A 269 5.57 -4.97 16.38
CA VAL A 269 6.24 -6.19 15.89
C VAL A 269 6.78 -7.02 17.05
N GLU A 270 7.40 -6.37 18.04
CA GLU A 270 7.91 -7.04 19.24
C GLU A 270 6.79 -7.74 20.03
N SER A 271 5.65 -7.07 20.28
CA SER A 271 4.52 -7.67 20.98
C SER A 271 3.93 -8.86 20.23
N VAL A 272 3.87 -8.78 18.89
CA VAL A 272 3.40 -9.87 18.00
C VAL A 272 4.28 -11.11 18.15
N PHE A 273 5.60 -10.94 18.16
CA PHE A 273 6.54 -12.05 18.36
C PHE A 273 6.47 -12.62 19.76
N ASN A 274 6.37 -11.76 20.78
CA ASN A 274 6.29 -12.19 22.18
C ASN A 274 5.05 -13.06 22.44
N GLU A 275 3.88 -12.70 21.89
CA GLU A 275 2.65 -13.50 22.03
C GLU A 275 2.77 -14.91 21.45
N LEU A 276 3.42 -15.04 20.30
CA LEU A 276 3.68 -16.35 19.69
C LEU A 276 4.73 -17.14 20.46
N GLN A 277 5.78 -16.46 20.96
CA GLN A 277 6.82 -17.08 21.75
C GLN A 277 6.28 -17.63 23.09
N GLU A 278 5.40 -16.88 23.76
CA GLU A 278 4.73 -17.35 24.99
C GLU A 278 3.98 -18.67 24.76
N ILE A 279 3.26 -18.80 23.64
CA ILE A 279 2.55 -20.04 23.29
C ILE A 279 3.52 -21.19 23.02
N ILE A 280 4.62 -20.91 22.32
CA ILE A 280 5.68 -21.88 22.04
C ILE A 280 6.28 -22.38 23.37
N ASP A 281 6.59 -21.47 24.30
CA ASP A 281 7.20 -21.78 25.58
C ASP A 281 6.24 -22.58 26.49
N GLU A 282 4.94 -22.26 26.48
CA GLU A 282 3.92 -23.07 27.17
C GLU A 282 3.90 -24.50 26.66
N ILE A 283 3.88 -24.68 25.33
CA ILE A 283 3.86 -26.02 24.72
C ILE A 283 5.15 -26.78 25.07
N LYS A 284 6.30 -26.10 25.02
CA LYS A 284 7.61 -26.68 25.35
C LYS A 284 7.70 -27.12 26.80
N HIS A 285 7.06 -26.38 27.72
CA HIS A 285 6.96 -26.77 29.13
C HIS A 285 6.13 -28.05 29.33
N GLU A 286 5.01 -28.18 28.59
CA GLU A 286 4.16 -29.38 28.61
C GLU A 286 4.78 -30.58 27.88
N ASP A 287 5.56 -30.32 26.86
CA ASP A 287 6.12 -31.29 25.94
C ASP A 287 7.60 -30.97 25.64
N PRO A 288 8.54 -31.50 26.41
CA PRO A 288 9.97 -31.23 26.24
C PRO A 288 10.56 -31.64 24.87
N GLN A 289 9.82 -32.43 24.09
CA GLN A 289 10.20 -32.77 22.71
C GLN A 289 9.70 -31.74 21.68
N PHE A 290 8.97 -30.72 22.09
CA PHE A 290 8.55 -29.63 21.21
C PHE A 290 9.73 -28.66 21.02
N ASP A 291 10.14 -28.46 19.77
CA ASP A 291 11.18 -27.51 19.39
C ASP A 291 10.70 -26.70 18.20
N ALA A 292 10.56 -25.39 18.40
CA ALA A 292 10.10 -24.46 17.37
C ALA A 292 10.89 -23.14 17.44
N GLU A 293 11.08 -22.54 16.29
CA GLU A 293 11.81 -21.29 16.10
C GLU A 293 10.93 -20.30 15.32
N LEU A 294 10.77 -19.09 15.87
CA LEU A 294 10.11 -17.96 15.20
C LEU A 294 11.10 -17.21 14.33
N ILE A 295 10.73 -16.96 13.09
CA ILE A 295 11.57 -16.27 12.11
C ILE A 295 10.76 -15.18 11.44
N ARG A 296 11.29 -13.97 11.38
CA ARG A 296 10.78 -12.92 10.53
C ARG A 296 11.09 -13.28 9.08
N MET A 297 10.07 -13.31 8.20
CA MET A 297 10.29 -13.72 6.81
C MET A 297 11.09 -12.65 6.06
N GLU A 298 11.97 -13.11 5.14
CA GLU A 298 12.89 -12.22 4.40
C GLU A 298 12.20 -11.18 3.51
N ASN A 299 10.97 -11.45 3.12
CA ASN A 299 10.17 -10.52 2.32
C ASN A 299 9.43 -9.44 3.13
N ASN A 300 9.66 -9.35 4.44
CA ASN A 300 9.33 -8.17 5.21
C ASN A 300 10.38 -7.07 4.96
N PHE A 301 10.06 -5.81 5.29
CA PHE A 301 11.04 -4.73 5.21
C PHE A 301 12.31 -5.05 5.97
N LEU A 302 13.45 -4.73 5.35
CA LEU A 302 14.76 -4.95 5.97
C LEU A 302 15.11 -3.87 7.00
N THR A 303 14.59 -2.65 6.85
CA THR A 303 15.00 -1.50 7.67
C THR A 303 13.83 -0.75 8.33
N LEU A 304 12.65 -0.73 7.73
CA LEU A 304 11.44 -0.15 8.31
C LEU A 304 10.36 -1.23 8.46
N ASP A 305 9.60 -1.17 9.55
CA ASP A 305 8.50 -2.09 9.78
C ASP A 305 7.26 -1.70 8.99
N HIS A 306 6.46 -2.68 8.61
CA HIS A 306 5.12 -2.47 8.05
C HIS A 306 4.15 -2.02 9.14
N VAL A 307 4.34 -0.81 9.63
CA VAL A 307 3.52 -0.24 10.70
C VAL A 307 2.08 0.01 10.24
N TYR A 308 1.17 0.20 11.19
CA TYR A 308 -0.19 0.63 10.89
C TYR A 308 -0.24 2.12 10.48
N LEU A 309 -1.21 2.48 9.65
CA LEU A 309 -1.60 3.86 9.43
C LEU A 309 -2.67 4.25 10.46
N MET A 310 -2.54 5.44 11.04
CA MET A 310 -3.61 6.05 11.84
C MET A 310 -3.48 7.56 11.80
N THR A 311 -4.38 8.22 11.08
CA THR A 311 -4.47 9.67 10.98
C THR A 311 -5.68 10.17 11.78
N PRO A 312 -5.52 11.13 12.69
CA PRO A 312 -6.63 11.66 13.48
C PRO A 312 -7.75 12.25 12.59
N PRO A 313 -9.02 11.98 12.87
CA PRO A 313 -10.14 12.45 12.05
C PRO A 313 -10.29 13.99 11.98
N ASP A 314 -9.74 14.68 12.97
CA ASP A 314 -9.74 16.15 13.08
C ASP A 314 -8.49 16.80 12.45
N ASP A 315 -7.57 16.01 11.87
CA ASP A 315 -6.44 16.56 11.15
C ASP A 315 -6.87 17.35 9.93
N HIS A 316 -6.14 18.42 9.63
CA HIS A 316 -6.48 19.35 8.56
C HIS A 316 -6.54 18.70 7.18
N ILE A 317 -5.66 17.72 6.90
CA ILE A 317 -5.69 16.99 5.62
C ILE A 317 -6.94 16.10 5.51
N VAL A 318 -7.42 15.54 6.62
CA VAL A 318 -8.67 14.76 6.66
C VAL A 318 -9.87 15.64 6.37
N ILE A 319 -9.93 16.80 7.03
CA ILE A 319 -11.04 17.77 6.85
C ILE A 319 -11.06 18.26 5.40
N ALA A 320 -9.92 18.65 4.83
CA ALA A 320 -9.82 19.10 3.44
C ALA A 320 -10.23 17.98 2.45
N THR A 321 -9.79 16.74 2.70
CA THR A 321 -10.16 15.58 1.87
C THR A 321 -11.66 15.31 1.90
N LYS A 322 -12.24 15.23 3.10
CA LYS A 322 -13.68 15.04 3.28
C LYS A 322 -14.49 16.12 2.58
N ASN A 323 -14.12 17.39 2.76
CA ASN A 323 -14.79 18.52 2.14
C ASN A 323 -14.71 18.49 0.61
N ALA A 324 -13.55 18.15 0.06
CA ALA A 324 -13.35 18.02 -1.39
C ALA A 324 -14.20 16.91 -1.99
N LEU A 325 -14.16 15.70 -1.41
CA LEU A 325 -15.00 14.57 -1.82
C LEU A 325 -16.48 14.97 -1.79
N LYS A 326 -16.96 15.47 -0.66
CA LYS A 326 -18.36 15.90 -0.50
C LYS A 326 -18.80 16.89 -1.58
N LYS A 327 -17.95 17.85 -1.94
CA LYS A 327 -18.25 18.86 -2.97
C LYS A 327 -18.42 18.22 -4.35
N VAL A 328 -17.55 17.28 -4.72
CA VAL A 328 -17.54 16.68 -6.07
C VAL A 328 -18.62 15.61 -6.23
N ILE A 329 -18.76 14.73 -5.24
CA ILE A 329 -19.77 13.65 -5.32
C ILE A 329 -21.17 14.08 -4.85
N ASN A 330 -21.30 15.28 -4.31
CA ASN A 330 -22.56 15.86 -3.80
C ASN A 330 -23.27 14.99 -2.73
N LYS A 331 -22.51 14.27 -1.93
CA LYS A 331 -22.96 13.50 -0.75
C LYS A 331 -21.86 13.44 0.30
N GLU A 332 -22.19 13.07 1.54
CA GLU A 332 -21.19 12.80 2.56
C GLU A 332 -20.35 11.57 2.14
N PRO A 333 -19.01 11.66 2.07
CA PRO A 333 -18.18 10.51 1.77
C PRO A 333 -18.07 9.58 2.98
N ASP A 334 -17.98 8.29 2.72
CA ASP A 334 -17.81 7.28 3.76
C ASP A 334 -16.32 7.10 4.11
N ILE A 335 -16.04 6.83 5.39
CA ILE A 335 -14.73 6.38 5.83
C ILE A 335 -14.65 4.87 5.61
N THR A 336 -13.71 4.44 4.77
CA THR A 336 -13.52 3.02 4.52
C THR A 336 -12.50 2.39 5.48
N ARG A 337 -12.72 1.12 5.82
CA ARG A 337 -11.73 0.29 6.50
C ARG A 337 -10.83 -0.36 5.46
N ARG A 338 -9.70 0.28 5.15
CA ARG A 338 -8.78 -0.29 4.19
C ARG A 338 -8.20 -1.61 4.71
N ARG A 339 -8.28 -2.65 3.89
CA ARG A 339 -7.83 -4.00 4.27
C ARG A 339 -6.37 -4.24 3.88
N GLY A 340 -5.93 -3.68 2.75
CA GLY A 340 -4.54 -3.70 2.28
C GLY A 340 -3.67 -2.72 3.05
N TRP A 341 -2.41 -3.05 3.19
CA TRP A 341 -1.38 -2.14 3.67
C TRP A 341 -0.98 -1.18 2.53
N THR A 342 -0.43 -0.01 2.83
CA THR A 342 0.02 0.99 1.84
C THR A 342 1.19 1.81 2.37
N ASP A 343 1.90 2.46 1.50
CA ASP A 343 2.99 3.40 1.79
C ASP A 343 2.59 4.57 2.71
N ALA A 344 1.29 4.83 2.84
CA ALA A 344 0.77 5.86 3.73
C ALA A 344 1.24 5.70 5.19
N ALA A 345 1.43 4.44 5.63
CA ALA A 345 1.94 4.16 6.97
C ALA A 345 3.38 4.63 7.15
N LEU A 346 4.23 4.47 6.14
CA LEU A 346 5.63 4.92 6.19
C LEU A 346 5.71 6.44 6.26
N LEU A 347 4.93 7.14 5.43
CA LEU A 347 4.86 8.61 5.44
C LEU A 347 4.34 9.13 6.78
N SER A 348 3.28 8.52 7.31
CA SER A 348 2.68 8.94 8.57
C SER A 348 3.59 8.68 9.77
N HIS A 349 4.08 7.45 9.91
CA HIS A 349 4.80 7.03 11.10
C HIS A 349 6.26 7.53 11.12
N PHE A 350 6.99 7.36 10.02
CA PHE A 350 8.43 7.63 10.02
C PHE A 350 8.79 9.04 9.51
N ALA A 351 7.99 9.63 8.62
CA ALA A 351 8.21 11.03 8.19
C ALA A 351 7.40 12.03 9.03
N GLY A 352 6.42 11.56 9.82
CA GLY A 352 5.53 12.39 10.63
C GLY A 352 4.57 13.23 9.80
N ILE A 353 4.19 12.75 8.61
CA ILE A 353 3.29 13.44 7.68
C ILE A 353 1.89 12.84 7.82
N PRO A 354 0.88 13.56 8.38
CA PRO A 354 -0.48 13.09 8.43
C PRO A 354 -0.97 12.68 7.03
N THR A 355 -1.42 11.43 6.86
CA THR A 355 -1.69 10.88 5.53
C THR A 355 -3.09 10.29 5.44
N VAL A 356 -3.78 10.60 4.33
CA VAL A 356 -5.08 10.05 3.97
C VAL A 356 -4.92 9.21 2.71
N VAL A 357 -5.60 8.06 2.67
CA VAL A 357 -5.63 7.19 1.48
C VAL A 357 -6.95 7.43 0.74
N THR A 358 -6.86 7.97 -0.48
CA THR A 358 -8.02 8.16 -1.37
C THR A 358 -7.58 8.39 -2.81
N GLY A 359 -8.21 7.70 -3.75
CA GLY A 359 -7.89 7.82 -5.18
C GLY A 359 -8.99 7.27 -6.07
N PRO A 360 -8.93 7.57 -7.38
CA PRO A 360 -9.86 7.03 -8.36
C PRO A 360 -9.74 5.52 -8.50
N GLY A 361 -10.82 4.88 -8.91
CA GLY A 361 -10.88 3.43 -9.06
C GLY A 361 -11.58 2.75 -7.90
N ASP A 362 -11.74 1.44 -8.03
CA ASP A 362 -12.32 0.56 -7.03
C ASP A 362 -11.31 -0.56 -6.74
N ILE A 363 -10.96 -0.74 -5.48
CA ILE A 363 -10.00 -1.76 -5.03
C ILE A 363 -10.40 -3.18 -5.45
N SER A 364 -11.68 -3.43 -5.71
CA SER A 364 -12.16 -4.74 -6.17
C SER A 364 -11.64 -5.12 -7.56
N TYR A 365 -11.14 -4.15 -8.35
CA TYR A 365 -10.51 -4.39 -9.64
C TYR A 365 -8.99 -4.50 -9.55
N SER A 366 -8.36 -4.08 -8.45
CA SER A 366 -6.90 -4.21 -8.26
C SER A 366 -6.49 -5.69 -8.26
N HIS A 367 -5.34 -5.99 -8.88
CA HIS A 367 -4.75 -7.34 -8.97
C HIS A 367 -5.63 -8.37 -9.69
N THR A 368 -6.74 -7.97 -10.33
CA THR A 368 -7.63 -8.89 -11.03
C THR A 368 -7.17 -9.18 -12.46
N LYS A 369 -7.77 -10.21 -13.08
CA LYS A 369 -7.49 -10.61 -14.47
C LYS A 369 -8.07 -9.66 -15.52
N ASP A 370 -8.91 -8.73 -15.11
CA ASP A 370 -9.65 -7.78 -15.93
C ASP A 370 -9.68 -6.39 -15.29
N GLU A 371 -8.53 -5.99 -14.74
CA GLU A 371 -8.34 -4.68 -14.11
C GLU A 371 -8.73 -3.54 -15.04
N ARG A 372 -9.46 -2.57 -14.49
CA ARG A 372 -9.96 -1.40 -15.20
C ARG A 372 -10.30 -0.26 -14.25
N ILE A 373 -10.34 0.95 -14.79
CA ILE A 373 -10.74 2.14 -14.04
C ILE A 373 -11.84 2.90 -14.78
N PRO A 374 -12.91 3.37 -14.10
CA PRO A 374 -13.88 4.25 -14.72
C PRO A 374 -13.25 5.60 -15.11
N ILE A 375 -13.42 6.04 -16.34
CA ILE A 375 -12.92 7.36 -16.80
C ILE A 375 -13.51 8.48 -15.93
N LYS A 376 -14.77 8.36 -15.57
CA LYS A 376 -15.42 9.32 -14.67
C LYS A 376 -14.67 9.47 -13.34
N HIS A 377 -14.19 8.38 -12.73
CA HIS A 377 -13.43 8.46 -11.48
C HIS A 377 -12.12 9.24 -11.67
N LEU A 378 -11.40 9.00 -12.76
CA LEU A 378 -10.17 9.73 -13.06
C LEU A 378 -10.41 11.24 -13.15
N VAL A 379 -11.43 11.65 -13.91
CA VAL A 379 -11.80 13.06 -14.11
C VAL A 379 -12.28 13.72 -12.81
N ASP A 380 -13.13 13.05 -12.06
CA ASP A 380 -13.64 13.56 -10.78
C ASP A 380 -12.49 13.73 -9.77
N TYR A 381 -11.51 12.79 -9.75
CA TYR A 381 -10.39 12.90 -8.83
C TYR A 381 -9.39 13.99 -9.19
N VAL A 382 -9.27 14.40 -10.45
CA VAL A 382 -8.55 15.63 -10.80
C VAL A 382 -9.17 16.83 -10.06
N GLU A 383 -10.50 16.93 -10.07
CA GLU A 383 -11.20 18.01 -9.35
C GLU A 383 -11.06 17.85 -7.84
N ILE A 384 -11.20 16.62 -7.29
CA ILE A 384 -11.05 16.35 -5.86
C ILE A 384 -9.66 16.78 -5.39
N TYR A 385 -8.59 16.39 -6.09
CA TYR A 385 -7.22 16.78 -5.73
C TYR A 385 -7.00 18.30 -5.81
N CYS A 386 -7.56 18.95 -6.82
CA CYS A 386 -7.56 20.42 -6.88
C CYS A 386 -8.29 21.05 -5.68
N LYS A 387 -9.42 20.48 -5.25
CA LYS A 387 -10.18 20.98 -4.11
C LYS A 387 -9.51 20.73 -2.78
N ILE A 388 -8.81 19.59 -2.62
CA ILE A 388 -7.96 19.34 -1.45
C ILE A 388 -6.88 20.41 -1.39
N ALA A 389 -6.19 20.67 -2.50
CA ALA A 389 -5.15 21.68 -2.57
C ALA A 389 -5.70 23.11 -2.34
N GLU A 390 -6.89 23.44 -2.88
CA GLU A 390 -7.57 24.74 -2.66
C GLU A 390 -7.71 25.02 -1.17
N GLU A 391 -8.18 24.04 -0.39
CA GLU A 391 -8.41 24.23 1.05
C GLU A 391 -7.10 24.11 1.84
N PHE A 392 -6.29 23.07 1.57
CA PHE A 392 -5.12 22.75 2.37
C PHE A 392 -3.93 23.70 2.14
N CYS A 393 -3.67 24.06 0.87
CA CYS A 393 -2.59 24.96 0.48
C CYS A 393 -3.04 26.42 0.37
N GLU A 394 -4.29 26.73 0.68
CA GLU A 394 -4.89 28.07 0.59
C GLU A 394 -4.74 28.69 -0.81
N ILE A 395 -5.39 28.09 -1.83
CA ILE A 395 -5.45 28.65 -3.19
C ILE A 395 -6.57 29.69 -3.28
N TYR A 396 -6.31 30.88 -3.87
CA TYR A 396 -7.25 32.01 -3.91
C TYR A 396 -7.13 32.87 -5.16
#